data_5444ae445c446d64dc3e48d4d2dba9e9
#
_entry.id   5444ae445c446d64dc3e48d4d2dba9e9
#
_cell.length_a   1.000
_cell.length_b   1.000
_cell.length_c   1.000
_cell.angle_alpha   90.00
_cell.angle_beta   90.00
_cell.angle_gamma   90.00
#
_symmetry.space_group_name_H-M   'P 1'
#
loop_
_entity.id
_entity.type
_entity.pdbx_description
1 polymer ?
#
loop_
_entity_poly.entity_id
_entity_poly.type
_entity_poly.pdbx_seq_one_letter_code
_entity_poly.pdbx_strand_id
1 'polypeptide(L)'
;MNKIKLDLLGTDGKARVNRVNLNNHEFLTPIFMPVATRGSIKSLNLENLSETNIILGNTYHLYLRPGLDVIKKFNGLHDFMNWKKLILTDSGGFQGWSIPNTQTDEGILFKNVYDGSKFLMTPELSMEIQESLNSDIAMILDHLIDIDSPKELQKNAIDTTNTWARNARSIHQNSNQSLFGIVQGGKYKELREMSAKNMLDLDFNGYAIGGLAIGETSSERKEIVSFTTDILPSDKLRYVMGVGDIKSLVDLIELGIDMFDCVWPSRIARHGKIINRAGFFNLKNNKYKDLKEPLVIGCKCYTCLNYSTSYMRHLLINEPTSSWQFLTLHNIFQTENIVNEVRESILNSDFDNYKERLLNE
;
A
#
# COMPACT_ATOMS: atom_id res chain seq x y z
N MET A 1 9.50 14.65 17.87
CA MET A 1 8.69 13.75 16.99
C MET A 1 8.32 14.54 15.76
N ASN A 2 8.71 14.06 14.60
CA ASN A 2 8.26 14.63 13.34
C ASN A 2 6.76 14.32 13.21
N LYS A 3 5.93 15.31 13.48
CA LYS A 3 4.47 15.11 13.42
C LYS A 3 4.05 15.25 11.97
N ILE A 4 3.40 14.21 11.45
CA ILE A 4 2.60 14.36 10.25
C ILE A 4 1.63 15.51 10.51
N LYS A 5 1.66 16.54 9.66
CA LYS A 5 0.69 17.63 9.70
C LYS A 5 -0.36 17.38 8.63
N LEU A 6 -1.61 17.37 9.04
CA LEU A 6 -2.76 17.21 8.17
C LEU A 6 -3.54 18.53 8.11
N ASP A 7 -3.69 19.07 6.90
CA ASP A 7 -4.59 20.18 6.63
C ASP A 7 -5.75 19.65 5.78
N LEU A 8 -6.94 19.60 6.34
CA LEU A 8 -8.14 19.19 5.61
C LEU A 8 -8.50 20.26 4.56
N LEU A 9 -8.51 19.88 3.30
CA LEU A 9 -8.81 20.77 2.17
C LEU A 9 -10.30 20.72 1.77
N GLY A 10 -10.95 19.57 1.89
CA GLY A 10 -12.35 19.40 1.55
C GLY A 10 -12.86 18.01 1.86
N THR A 11 -14.19 17.88 1.90
CA THR A 11 -14.89 16.61 2.12
C THR A 11 -16.09 16.50 1.22
N ASP A 12 -16.47 15.26 0.86
CA ASP A 12 -17.74 14.92 0.24
C ASP A 12 -18.23 13.62 0.91
N GLY A 13 -19.25 13.71 1.75
CA GLY A 13 -19.61 12.64 2.69
C GLY A 13 -18.47 12.34 3.68
N LYS A 14 -18.04 11.07 3.76
CA LYS A 14 -16.86 10.66 4.53
C LYS A 14 -15.56 10.75 3.72
N ALA A 15 -15.65 10.85 2.40
CA ALA A 15 -14.48 11.04 1.54
C ALA A 15 -13.82 12.39 1.85
N ARG A 16 -12.49 12.42 1.89
CA ARG A 16 -11.75 13.61 2.31
C ARG A 16 -10.47 13.80 1.53
N VAL A 17 -10.09 15.05 1.35
CA VAL A 17 -8.79 15.43 0.78
C VAL A 17 -8.01 16.17 1.84
N ASN A 18 -6.84 15.63 2.19
CA ASN A 18 -5.91 16.30 3.10
C ASN A 18 -4.64 16.69 2.35
N ARG A 19 -4.08 17.85 2.72
CA ARG A 19 -2.68 18.16 2.47
C ARG A 19 -1.87 17.59 3.63
N VAL A 20 -0.87 16.81 3.29
CA VAL A 20 0.01 16.14 4.26
C VAL A 20 1.41 16.71 4.14
N ASN A 21 1.98 17.17 5.26
CA ASN A 21 3.38 17.58 5.35
C ASN A 21 4.13 16.56 6.22
N LEU A 22 5.17 15.94 5.64
CA LEU A 22 6.05 14.97 6.29
C LEU A 22 7.48 15.12 5.76
N ASN A 23 8.47 15.25 6.63
CA ASN A 23 9.90 15.31 6.29
C ASN A 23 10.23 16.29 5.14
N ASN A 24 9.66 17.50 5.18
CA ASN A 24 9.78 18.55 4.14
C ASN A 24 9.19 18.16 2.77
N HIS A 25 8.41 17.09 2.69
CA HIS A 25 7.62 16.74 1.54
C HIS A 25 6.15 17.07 1.78
N GLU A 26 5.49 17.57 0.73
CA GLU A 26 4.05 17.81 0.71
C GLU A 26 3.40 16.86 -0.30
N PHE A 27 2.29 16.25 0.08
CA PHE A 27 1.47 15.46 -0.83
C PHE A 27 -0.02 15.54 -0.43
N LEU A 28 -0.88 15.13 -1.34
CA LEU A 28 -2.33 15.09 -1.13
C LEU A 28 -2.81 13.66 -0.91
N THR A 29 -3.80 13.49 -0.02
CA THR A 29 -4.57 12.24 0.11
C THR A 29 -5.98 12.43 -0.45
N PRO A 30 -6.65 11.36 -0.91
CA PRO A 30 -6.21 9.96 -0.98
C PRO A 30 -4.97 9.77 -1.86
N ILE A 31 -4.12 8.77 -1.53
CA ILE A 31 -2.90 8.49 -2.29
C ILE A 31 -2.69 6.98 -2.49
N PHE A 32 -2.22 6.59 -3.67
CA PHE A 32 -1.78 5.23 -3.96
C PHE A 32 -0.26 5.14 -3.90
N MET A 33 0.25 4.09 -3.24
CA MET A 33 1.68 3.83 -3.07
C MET A 33 2.07 2.57 -3.87
N PRO A 34 2.82 2.71 -4.95
CA PRO A 34 3.39 1.56 -5.66
C PRO A 34 4.37 0.79 -4.78
N VAL A 35 4.35 -0.55 -4.87
CA VAL A 35 5.20 -1.41 -4.03
C VAL A 35 6.56 -1.66 -4.66
N ALA A 36 7.59 -1.15 -4.02
CA ALA A 36 9.01 -1.35 -4.33
C ALA A 36 9.62 -2.44 -3.42
N THR A 37 9.14 -3.68 -3.53
CA THR A 37 9.41 -4.81 -2.62
C THR A 37 10.87 -4.96 -2.19
N ARG A 38 11.81 -4.75 -3.10
CA ARG A 38 13.27 -4.89 -2.85
C ARG A 38 14.02 -3.62 -3.23
N GLY A 39 13.45 -2.46 -2.88
CA GLY A 39 13.99 -1.18 -3.32
C GLY A 39 13.78 -0.90 -4.80
N SER A 40 12.87 -1.63 -5.45
CA SER A 40 12.55 -1.46 -6.87
C SER A 40 11.14 -1.94 -7.16
N ILE A 41 10.41 -1.20 -7.97
CA ILE A 41 9.15 -1.66 -8.56
C ILE A 41 9.51 -2.60 -9.70
N LYS A 42 8.98 -3.81 -9.66
CA LYS A 42 9.36 -4.85 -10.62
C LYS A 42 9.10 -4.40 -12.05
N SER A 43 10.15 -4.44 -12.87
CA SER A 43 10.15 -4.07 -14.29
C SER A 43 10.00 -2.57 -14.56
N LEU A 44 10.29 -1.70 -13.60
CA LEU A 44 10.17 -0.25 -13.77
C LEU A 44 11.40 0.46 -13.20
N ASN A 45 11.92 1.44 -13.92
CA ASN A 45 12.90 2.38 -13.40
C ASN A 45 12.19 3.44 -12.56
N LEU A 46 12.67 3.69 -11.34
CA LEU A 46 12.09 4.67 -10.41
C LEU A 46 12.08 6.11 -10.97
N GLU A 47 13.02 6.46 -11.82
CA GLU A 47 13.07 7.78 -12.51
C GLU A 47 11.80 8.07 -13.32
N ASN A 48 11.10 7.04 -13.79
CA ASN A 48 9.84 7.19 -14.53
C ASN A 48 8.62 7.50 -13.65
N LEU A 49 8.80 7.58 -12.34
CA LEU A 49 7.75 7.83 -11.35
C LEU A 49 7.73 9.31 -10.92
N SER A 50 7.65 10.24 -11.88
CA SER A 50 7.65 11.68 -11.59
C SER A 50 6.50 12.11 -10.69
N GLU A 51 5.32 11.54 -10.88
CA GLU A 51 4.09 11.90 -10.15
C GLU A 51 3.94 11.15 -8.81
N THR A 52 4.60 10.00 -8.65
CA THR A 52 4.54 9.22 -7.41
C THR A 52 5.25 9.95 -6.27
N ASN A 53 4.57 10.19 -5.15
CA ASN A 53 5.13 10.90 -4.00
C ASN A 53 5.69 9.96 -2.93
N ILE A 54 5.15 8.75 -2.83
CA ILE A 54 5.51 7.79 -1.81
C ILE A 54 5.47 6.36 -2.39
N ILE A 55 6.46 5.56 -2.05
CA ILE A 55 6.55 4.14 -2.42
C ILE A 55 6.60 3.28 -1.16
N LEU A 56 6.22 2.00 -1.30
CA LEU A 56 6.29 1.04 -0.20
C LEU A 56 7.48 0.09 -0.39
N GLY A 57 8.38 0.04 0.61
CA GLY A 57 9.45 -0.94 0.73
C GLY A 57 9.05 -2.12 1.62
N ASN A 58 9.55 -3.32 1.33
CA ASN A 58 9.22 -4.51 2.13
C ASN A 58 10.36 -4.89 3.07
N THR A 59 10.09 -4.78 4.37
CA THR A 59 11.04 -5.02 5.46
C THR A 59 11.65 -6.41 5.43
N TYR A 60 10.82 -7.46 5.32
CA TYR A 60 11.30 -8.85 5.27
C TYR A 60 12.27 -9.09 4.09
N HIS A 61 11.90 -8.66 2.91
CA HIS A 61 12.72 -8.88 1.72
C HIS A 61 14.03 -8.07 1.74
N LEU A 62 13.99 -6.84 2.23
CA LEU A 62 15.18 -5.97 2.34
C LEU A 62 16.12 -6.42 3.45
N TYR A 63 15.60 -6.96 4.55
CA TYR A 63 16.37 -7.59 5.61
C TYR A 63 17.18 -8.79 5.08
N LEU A 64 16.54 -9.67 4.29
CA LEU A 64 17.21 -10.83 3.73
C LEU A 64 18.21 -10.45 2.62
N ARG A 65 17.85 -9.49 1.77
CA ARG A 65 18.71 -9.00 0.68
C ARG A 65 18.32 -7.55 0.30
N PRO A 66 19.25 -6.62 0.33
CA PRO A 66 20.71 -6.79 0.44
C PRO A 66 21.21 -7.04 1.87
N GLY A 67 20.37 -6.94 2.90
CA GLY A 67 20.74 -7.04 4.31
C GLY A 67 21.11 -5.68 4.92
N LEU A 68 21.02 -5.59 6.25
CA LEU A 68 21.20 -4.32 6.96
C LEU A 68 22.60 -3.75 6.85
N ASP A 69 23.63 -4.62 6.82
CA ASP A 69 25.03 -4.19 6.71
C ASP A 69 25.31 -3.40 5.43
N VAL A 70 24.61 -3.73 4.36
CA VAL A 70 24.69 -2.99 3.09
C VAL A 70 23.93 -1.68 3.20
N ILE A 71 22.67 -1.72 3.65
CA ILE A 71 21.80 -0.54 3.73
C ILE A 71 22.38 0.53 4.66
N LYS A 72 22.92 0.13 5.82
CA LYS A 72 23.54 1.06 6.79
C LYS A 72 24.71 1.84 6.20
N LYS A 73 25.46 1.28 5.21
CA LYS A 73 26.54 1.99 4.50
C LYS A 73 26.02 3.14 3.62
N PHE A 74 24.75 3.11 3.23
CA PHE A 74 24.09 4.15 2.45
C PHE A 74 23.19 5.06 3.28
N ASN A 75 23.24 4.98 4.62
CA ASN A 75 22.36 5.74 5.53
C ASN A 75 20.84 5.49 5.29
N GLY A 76 20.46 4.37 4.70
CA GLY A 76 19.07 3.98 4.45
C GLY A 76 18.71 3.79 2.98
N LEU A 77 17.43 3.55 2.73
CA LEU A 77 16.90 3.24 1.40
C LEU A 77 16.95 4.41 0.42
N HIS A 78 16.75 5.64 0.89
CA HIS A 78 16.75 6.83 0.03
C HIS A 78 18.04 6.95 -0.77
N ASP A 79 19.18 6.89 -0.11
CA ASP A 79 20.48 6.95 -0.77
C ASP A 79 20.82 5.65 -1.51
N PHE A 80 20.44 4.49 -0.94
CA PHE A 80 20.67 3.20 -1.59
C PHE A 80 19.97 3.09 -2.95
N MET A 81 18.73 3.61 -3.06
CA MET A 81 17.93 3.57 -4.28
C MET A 81 18.02 4.85 -5.11
N ASN A 82 18.70 5.89 -4.62
CA ASN A 82 18.63 7.26 -5.14
C ASN A 82 17.19 7.78 -5.27
N TRP A 83 16.32 7.42 -4.32
CA TRP A 83 14.94 7.89 -4.27
C TRP A 83 14.83 9.13 -3.37
N LYS A 84 14.31 10.23 -3.91
CA LYS A 84 14.30 11.55 -3.21
C LYS A 84 12.95 11.91 -2.60
N LYS A 85 11.97 11.03 -2.70
CA LYS A 85 10.62 11.23 -2.15
C LYS A 85 10.36 10.24 -1.01
N LEU A 86 9.15 10.20 -0.48
CA LEU A 86 8.83 9.45 0.72
C LEU A 86 8.86 7.93 0.51
N ILE A 87 9.18 7.21 1.58
CA ILE A 87 9.16 5.75 1.67
C ILE A 87 8.36 5.33 2.89
N LEU A 88 7.38 4.46 2.71
CA LEU A 88 6.76 3.67 3.76
C LEU A 88 7.37 2.27 3.74
N THR A 89 7.70 1.69 4.91
CA THR A 89 8.07 0.28 5.03
C THR A 89 6.98 -0.49 5.76
N ASP A 90 6.62 -1.68 5.25
CA ASP A 90 5.80 -2.62 6.00
C ASP A 90 6.58 -3.21 7.19
N SER A 91 5.90 -3.95 8.05
CA SER A 91 6.52 -4.58 9.23
C SER A 91 7.15 -5.95 8.98
N GLY A 92 6.84 -6.58 7.83
CA GLY A 92 7.10 -8.00 7.59
C GLY A 92 5.97 -8.93 8.09
N GLY A 93 4.92 -8.41 8.72
CA GLY A 93 3.79 -9.20 9.24
C GLY A 93 3.02 -9.96 8.17
N PHE A 94 2.81 -9.35 7.00
CA PHE A 94 2.15 -10.03 5.87
C PHE A 94 2.87 -11.32 5.43
N GLN A 95 4.20 -11.38 5.52
CA GLN A 95 4.96 -12.59 5.23
C GLN A 95 4.70 -13.68 6.25
N GLY A 96 4.35 -13.32 7.49
CA GLY A 96 3.91 -14.25 8.54
C GLY A 96 2.61 -14.98 8.22
N TRP A 97 1.80 -14.46 7.31
CA TRP A 97 0.61 -15.11 6.79
C TRP A 97 0.85 -15.79 5.44
N SER A 98 1.63 -15.15 4.55
CA SER A 98 1.71 -15.53 3.12
C SER A 98 2.77 -16.56 2.77
N ILE A 99 3.73 -16.84 3.65
CA ILE A 99 4.79 -17.85 3.43
C ILE A 99 4.90 -18.79 4.65
N PRO A 100 5.45 -20.01 4.46
CA PRO A 100 5.62 -20.96 5.56
C PRO A 100 6.48 -20.40 6.70
N ASN A 101 5.94 -20.40 7.90
CA ASN A 101 6.57 -19.89 9.11
C ASN A 101 5.98 -20.57 10.36
N THR A 102 6.45 -20.18 11.54
CA THR A 102 5.84 -20.54 12.83
C THR A 102 5.62 -19.25 13.60
N GLN A 103 4.38 -18.96 13.96
CA GLN A 103 4.04 -17.83 14.83
C GLN A 103 4.18 -18.21 16.29
N THR A 104 4.74 -17.30 17.08
CA THR A 104 4.94 -17.42 18.53
C THR A 104 4.49 -16.14 19.21
N ASP A 105 4.41 -16.14 20.54
CA ASP A 105 4.09 -14.93 21.31
C ASP A 105 5.17 -13.85 21.18
N GLU A 106 6.42 -14.25 20.93
CA GLU A 106 7.58 -13.34 20.80
C GLU A 106 7.73 -12.75 19.40
N GLY A 107 7.20 -13.43 18.38
CA GLY A 107 7.37 -13.01 16.98
C GLY A 107 7.07 -14.12 15.98
N ILE A 108 7.55 -13.93 14.76
CA ILE A 108 7.32 -14.84 13.63
C ILE A 108 8.64 -15.52 13.27
N LEU A 109 8.73 -16.84 13.47
CA LEU A 109 9.91 -17.63 13.12
C LEU A 109 9.90 -17.97 11.64
N PHE A 110 10.72 -17.28 10.87
CA PHE A 110 10.89 -17.50 9.44
C PHE A 110 12.06 -18.45 9.13
N LYS A 111 11.91 -19.12 8.00
CA LYS A 111 13.03 -19.79 7.31
C LYS A 111 13.46 -18.92 6.14
N ASN A 112 14.73 -18.50 6.13
CA ASN A 112 15.31 -17.72 5.05
C ASN A 112 15.23 -18.49 3.73
N VAL A 113 14.59 -17.89 2.73
CA VAL A 113 14.34 -18.50 1.42
C VAL A 113 15.62 -18.69 0.57
N TYR A 114 16.74 -18.09 0.97
CA TYR A 114 17.99 -18.11 0.20
C TYR A 114 18.99 -19.15 0.72
N ASP A 115 19.11 -19.30 2.04
CA ASP A 115 20.13 -20.19 2.66
C ASP A 115 19.53 -21.19 3.67
N GLY A 116 18.22 -21.11 3.92
CA GLY A 116 17.51 -22.00 4.83
C GLY A 116 17.74 -21.74 6.32
N SER A 117 18.54 -20.74 6.69
CA SER A 117 18.70 -20.31 8.08
C SER A 117 17.37 -19.88 8.71
N LYS A 118 17.25 -19.99 10.02
CA LYS A 118 16.06 -19.53 10.74
C LYS A 118 16.35 -18.21 11.45
N PHE A 119 15.37 -17.31 11.47
CA PHE A 119 15.41 -16.09 12.26
C PHE A 119 14.03 -15.77 12.81
N LEU A 120 13.98 -15.18 13.99
CA LEU A 120 12.75 -14.74 14.64
C LEU A 120 12.55 -13.25 14.37
N MET A 121 11.50 -12.91 13.62
CA MET A 121 11.08 -11.53 13.42
C MET A 121 10.26 -11.11 14.63
N THR A 122 10.89 -10.48 15.61
CA THR A 122 10.22 -9.87 16.75
C THR A 122 9.81 -8.43 16.44
N PRO A 123 8.95 -7.79 17.25
CA PRO A 123 8.67 -6.36 17.14
C PRO A 123 9.94 -5.52 17.17
N GLU A 124 10.90 -5.87 18.03
CA GLU A 124 12.17 -5.17 18.18
C GLU A 124 13.02 -5.28 16.92
N LEU A 125 13.16 -6.49 16.35
CA LEU A 125 13.90 -6.69 15.12
C LEU A 125 13.22 -5.97 13.95
N SER A 126 11.88 -6.03 13.85
CA SER A 126 11.14 -5.30 12.82
C SER A 126 11.40 -3.80 12.89
N MET A 127 11.41 -3.22 14.09
CA MET A 127 11.73 -1.80 14.28
C MET A 127 13.19 -1.49 13.95
N GLU A 128 14.16 -2.31 14.40
CA GLU A 128 15.58 -2.14 14.05
C GLU A 128 15.78 -2.13 12.54
N ILE A 129 15.10 -3.05 11.84
CA ILE A 129 15.18 -3.11 10.38
C ILE A 129 14.64 -1.81 9.77
N GLN A 130 13.43 -1.39 10.12
CA GLN A 130 12.78 -0.22 9.55
C GLN A 130 13.54 1.09 9.89
N GLU A 131 14.09 1.21 11.08
CA GLU A 131 14.99 2.32 11.44
C GLU A 131 16.28 2.30 10.60
N SER A 132 16.87 1.12 10.36
CA SER A 132 18.06 0.98 9.51
C SER A 132 17.74 1.27 8.03
N LEU A 133 16.54 0.92 7.56
CA LEU A 133 16.03 1.29 6.24
C LEU A 133 15.79 2.80 6.12
N ASN A 134 15.67 3.50 7.25
CA ASN A 134 15.45 4.94 7.36
C ASN A 134 14.27 5.43 6.51
N SER A 135 13.16 4.68 6.55
CA SER A 135 11.91 5.05 5.89
C SER A 135 11.23 6.21 6.62
N ASP A 136 10.38 6.97 5.93
CA ASP A 136 9.63 8.09 6.51
C ASP A 136 8.47 7.62 7.38
N ILE A 137 7.86 6.49 6.99
CA ILE A 137 6.78 5.84 7.73
C ILE A 137 7.13 4.37 7.95
N ALA A 138 7.06 3.94 9.21
CA ALA A 138 7.20 2.55 9.64
C ALA A 138 5.87 2.00 10.15
N MET A 139 5.69 0.69 10.06
CA MET A 139 4.51 -0.04 10.56
C MET A 139 4.89 -0.91 11.76
N ILE A 140 4.01 -1.03 12.75
CA ILE A 140 4.19 -2.04 13.79
C ILE A 140 4.12 -3.45 13.20
N LEU A 141 4.81 -4.41 13.82
CA LEU A 141 4.59 -5.82 13.52
C LEU A 141 3.21 -6.24 14.05
N ASP A 142 2.44 -6.97 13.24
CA ASP A 142 1.12 -7.46 13.58
C ASP A 142 0.98 -8.96 13.37
N HIS A 143 0.13 -9.59 14.15
CA HIS A 143 -0.21 -11.01 14.03
C HIS A 143 -1.41 -11.16 13.10
N LEU A 144 -1.13 -11.33 11.80
CA LEU A 144 -2.15 -11.51 10.77
C LEU A 144 -2.58 -12.98 10.68
N ILE A 145 -3.89 -13.23 10.76
CA ILE A 145 -4.52 -14.52 10.55
C ILE A 145 -5.67 -14.41 9.54
N ASP A 146 -6.16 -15.55 9.07
CA ASP A 146 -7.25 -15.58 8.09
C ASP A 146 -8.50 -14.86 8.62
N ILE A 147 -9.13 -14.08 7.77
CA ILE A 147 -10.30 -13.26 8.13
C ILE A 147 -11.49 -14.09 8.64
N ASP A 148 -11.61 -15.35 8.18
CA ASP A 148 -12.64 -16.30 8.58
C ASP A 148 -12.27 -17.13 9.83
N SER A 149 -11.11 -16.87 10.43
CA SER A 149 -10.71 -17.56 11.65
C SER A 149 -11.74 -17.38 12.77
N PRO A 150 -11.93 -18.40 13.64
CA PRO A 150 -12.82 -18.31 14.80
C PRO A 150 -12.52 -17.09 15.66
N LYS A 151 -13.58 -16.52 16.26
CA LYS A 151 -13.51 -15.28 17.06
C LYS A 151 -12.44 -15.35 18.16
N GLU A 152 -12.28 -16.50 18.82
CA GLU A 152 -11.28 -16.68 19.87
C GLU A 152 -9.85 -16.55 19.32
N LEU A 153 -9.57 -17.13 18.16
CA LEU A 153 -8.26 -16.98 17.50
C LEU A 153 -8.02 -15.54 17.05
N GLN A 154 -9.05 -14.86 16.55
CA GLN A 154 -8.96 -13.42 16.21
C GLN A 154 -8.64 -12.59 17.46
N LYS A 155 -9.25 -12.90 18.59
CA LYS A 155 -8.97 -12.22 19.86
C LYS A 155 -7.52 -12.44 20.29
N ASN A 156 -7.02 -13.68 20.26
CA ASN A 156 -5.64 -13.99 20.61
C ASN A 156 -4.64 -13.25 19.70
N ALA A 157 -4.92 -13.20 18.40
CA ALA A 157 -4.10 -12.44 17.43
C ALA A 157 -4.07 -10.94 17.74
N ILE A 158 -5.20 -10.36 18.20
CA ILE A 158 -5.26 -8.97 18.65
C ILE A 158 -4.42 -8.76 19.91
N ASP A 159 -4.53 -9.64 20.90
CA ASP A 159 -3.78 -9.54 22.15
C ASP A 159 -2.27 -9.61 21.89
N THR A 160 -1.84 -10.50 20.99
CA THR A 160 -0.45 -10.58 20.52
C THR A 160 -0.04 -9.28 19.81
N THR A 161 -0.85 -8.81 18.84
CA THR A 161 -0.58 -7.55 18.10
C THR A 161 -0.48 -6.36 19.06
N ASN A 162 -1.35 -6.28 20.08
CA ASN A 162 -1.30 -5.21 21.08
C ASN A 162 -0.01 -5.25 21.91
N THR A 163 0.46 -6.45 22.28
CA THR A 163 1.73 -6.61 23.00
C THR A 163 2.90 -6.15 22.13
N TRP A 164 2.94 -6.59 20.87
CA TRP A 164 3.95 -6.19 19.90
C TRP A 164 3.93 -4.70 19.59
N ALA A 165 2.73 -4.10 19.52
CA ALA A 165 2.56 -2.66 19.31
C ALA A 165 3.13 -1.83 20.47
N ARG A 166 2.91 -2.24 21.73
CA ARG A 166 3.50 -1.59 22.92
C ARG A 166 5.02 -1.68 22.88
N ASN A 167 5.57 -2.85 22.56
CA ASN A 167 7.02 -3.03 22.43
C ASN A 167 7.58 -2.10 21.35
N ALA A 168 7.05 -2.15 20.13
CA ALA A 168 7.46 -1.29 19.03
C ALA A 168 7.40 0.21 19.44
N ARG A 169 6.29 0.65 20.05
CA ARG A 169 6.10 2.04 20.48
C ARG A 169 7.10 2.48 21.53
N SER A 170 7.49 1.58 22.45
CA SER A 170 8.45 1.89 23.52
C SER A 170 9.89 2.04 23.05
N ILE A 171 10.26 1.33 22.00
CA ILE A 171 11.65 1.32 21.47
C ILE A 171 11.86 2.26 20.29
N HIS A 172 10.80 2.62 19.56
CA HIS A 172 10.88 3.53 18.42
C HIS A 172 11.34 4.91 18.85
N GLN A 173 12.56 5.30 18.48
CA GLN A 173 13.21 6.55 18.88
C GLN A 173 13.54 7.48 17.70
N ASN A 174 13.40 7.00 16.45
CA ASN A 174 13.71 7.80 15.28
C ASN A 174 12.70 8.95 15.13
N SER A 175 13.12 10.17 15.44
CA SER A 175 12.27 11.36 15.38
C SER A 175 11.86 11.76 13.96
N ASN A 176 12.58 11.28 12.95
CA ASN A 176 12.29 11.54 11.53
C ASN A 176 11.40 10.48 10.89
N GLN A 177 11.07 9.42 11.62
CA GLN A 177 10.22 8.34 11.16
C GLN A 177 8.89 8.36 11.89
N SER A 178 7.79 8.35 11.16
CA SER A 178 6.43 8.22 11.71
C SER A 178 6.08 6.76 11.90
N LEU A 179 5.52 6.39 13.05
CA LEU A 179 5.10 5.02 13.34
C LEU A 179 3.58 4.88 13.23
N PHE A 180 3.09 3.90 12.47
CA PHE A 180 1.68 3.61 12.30
C PHE A 180 1.27 2.35 13.06
N GLY A 181 0.13 2.43 13.74
CA GLY A 181 -0.54 1.29 14.35
C GLY A 181 -1.38 0.51 13.33
N ILE A 182 -1.66 -0.77 13.62
CA ILE A 182 -2.48 -1.64 12.76
C ILE A 182 -3.66 -2.19 13.56
N VAL A 183 -4.88 -1.90 13.11
CA VAL A 183 -6.13 -2.40 13.68
C VAL A 183 -6.47 -3.73 13.04
N GLN A 184 -6.53 -4.80 13.85
CA GLN A 184 -6.92 -6.15 13.47
C GLN A 184 -8.33 -6.48 13.98
N GLY A 185 -8.85 -7.69 13.74
CA GLY A 185 -10.14 -8.17 14.31
C GLY A 185 -11.04 -8.96 13.37
N GLY A 186 -10.49 -9.34 12.19
CA GLY A 186 -11.26 -10.11 11.20
C GLY A 186 -12.54 -9.37 10.81
N LYS A 187 -13.66 -10.10 10.74
CA LYS A 187 -14.99 -9.56 10.44
C LYS A 187 -15.82 -9.21 11.68
N TYR A 188 -15.25 -9.30 12.88
CA TYR A 188 -15.97 -9.11 14.14
C TYR A 188 -15.87 -7.65 14.59
N LYS A 189 -16.99 -6.90 14.58
CA LYS A 189 -17.04 -5.46 14.91
C LYS A 189 -16.50 -5.17 16.31
N GLU A 190 -16.90 -5.96 17.31
CA GLU A 190 -16.45 -5.79 18.69
C GLU A 190 -14.94 -6.03 18.86
N LEU A 191 -14.35 -6.92 18.06
CA LEU A 191 -12.91 -7.13 18.06
C LEU A 191 -12.15 -6.00 17.37
N ARG A 192 -12.70 -5.47 16.26
CA ARG A 192 -12.18 -4.27 15.61
C ARG A 192 -12.21 -3.07 16.54
N GLU A 193 -13.31 -2.88 17.28
CA GLU A 193 -13.44 -1.82 18.27
C GLU A 193 -12.40 -1.96 19.38
N MET A 194 -12.24 -3.16 19.94
CA MET A 194 -11.23 -3.45 20.96
C MET A 194 -9.82 -3.15 20.44
N SER A 195 -9.48 -3.65 19.24
CA SER A 195 -8.17 -3.42 18.64
C SER A 195 -7.93 -1.94 18.36
N ALA A 196 -8.92 -1.22 17.81
CA ALA A 196 -8.80 0.21 17.55
C ALA A 196 -8.55 1.00 18.84
N LYS A 197 -9.31 0.76 19.91
CA LYS A 197 -9.10 1.42 21.22
C LYS A 197 -7.68 1.18 21.75
N ASN A 198 -7.20 -0.06 21.71
CA ASN A 198 -5.83 -0.39 22.14
C ASN A 198 -4.75 0.34 21.32
N MET A 199 -4.96 0.50 20.01
CA MET A 199 -4.03 1.26 19.15
C MET A 199 -4.10 2.76 19.44
N LEU A 200 -5.30 3.31 19.71
CA LEU A 200 -5.48 4.73 20.05
C LEU A 200 -4.80 5.10 21.38
N ASP A 201 -4.84 4.22 22.37
CA ASP A 201 -4.16 4.42 23.66
C ASP A 201 -2.64 4.57 23.53
N LEU A 202 -2.05 4.06 22.44
CA LEU A 202 -0.60 4.15 22.14
C LEU A 202 -0.21 5.40 21.33
N ASP A 203 -1.18 6.20 20.87
CA ASP A 203 -1.00 7.47 20.13
C ASP A 203 -0.01 7.36 18.97
N PHE A 204 -0.32 6.56 17.97
CA PHE A 204 0.45 6.47 16.74
C PHE A 204 0.28 7.69 15.83
N ASN A 205 1.20 7.90 14.88
CA ASN A 205 1.13 8.98 13.90
C ASN A 205 0.03 8.79 12.85
N GLY A 206 -0.41 7.55 12.63
CA GLY A 206 -1.50 7.15 11.75
C GLY A 206 -1.92 5.71 12.03
N TYR A 207 -2.98 5.25 11.41
CA TYR A 207 -3.58 3.94 11.67
C TYR A 207 -3.89 3.21 10.38
N ALA A 208 -3.42 1.96 10.28
CA ALA A 208 -3.80 1.06 9.21
C ALA A 208 -4.93 0.13 9.65
N ILE A 209 -5.77 -0.25 8.70
CA ILE A 209 -6.78 -1.29 8.84
C ILE A 209 -6.20 -2.56 8.21
N GLY A 210 -5.76 -3.49 9.07
CA GLY A 210 -5.17 -4.75 8.67
C GLY A 210 -6.19 -5.88 8.51
N GLY A 211 -5.71 -7.05 8.05
CA GLY A 211 -6.56 -8.23 7.86
C GLY A 211 -7.56 -8.10 6.72
N LEU A 212 -7.23 -7.33 5.70
CA LEU A 212 -8.01 -7.14 4.48
C LEU A 212 -7.19 -7.56 3.25
N ALA A 213 -7.85 -7.72 2.09
CA ALA A 213 -7.27 -8.23 0.85
C ALA A 213 -6.66 -9.65 0.98
N ILE A 214 -7.22 -10.48 1.87
CA ILE A 214 -6.77 -11.84 2.19
C ILE A 214 -7.87 -12.91 2.07
N GLY A 215 -9.00 -12.59 1.42
CA GLY A 215 -10.07 -13.57 1.15
C GLY A 215 -11.49 -13.04 1.30
N GLU A 216 -11.67 -11.88 1.91
CA GLU A 216 -12.98 -11.24 2.09
C GLU A 216 -13.59 -10.78 0.75
N THR A 217 -14.91 -10.70 0.72
CA THR A 217 -15.65 -10.07 -0.38
C THR A 217 -15.53 -8.53 -0.33
N SER A 218 -15.80 -7.87 -1.45
CA SER A 218 -15.83 -6.39 -1.49
C SER A 218 -16.87 -5.79 -0.53
N SER A 219 -18.01 -6.48 -0.33
CA SER A 219 -19.05 -6.05 0.60
C SER A 219 -18.59 -6.13 2.06
N GLU A 220 -17.98 -7.25 2.45
CA GLU A 220 -17.41 -7.43 3.80
C GLU A 220 -16.31 -6.41 4.06
N ARG A 221 -15.43 -6.18 3.08
CA ARG A 221 -14.39 -5.15 3.18
C ARG A 221 -14.96 -3.78 3.44
N LYS A 222 -15.99 -3.37 2.69
CA LYS A 222 -16.67 -2.08 2.88
C LYS A 222 -17.30 -1.96 4.26
N GLU A 223 -17.96 -3.01 4.75
CA GLU A 223 -18.57 -3.01 6.08
C GLU A 223 -17.52 -2.86 7.18
N ILE A 224 -16.42 -3.62 7.11
CA ILE A 224 -15.30 -3.59 8.06
C ILE A 224 -14.65 -2.20 8.07
N VAL A 225 -14.35 -1.66 6.89
CA VAL A 225 -13.70 -0.35 6.77
C VAL A 225 -14.62 0.76 7.27
N SER A 226 -15.90 0.75 6.88
CA SER A 226 -16.87 1.75 7.33
C SER A 226 -16.96 1.82 8.85
N PHE A 227 -17.11 0.66 9.49
CA PHE A 227 -17.17 0.57 10.95
C PHE A 227 -15.85 1.02 11.62
N THR A 228 -14.71 0.60 11.08
CA THR A 228 -13.41 0.91 11.68
C THR A 228 -13.07 2.39 11.53
N THR A 229 -13.39 3.01 10.38
CA THR A 229 -13.15 4.45 10.16
C THR A 229 -13.97 5.34 11.07
N ASP A 230 -15.15 4.89 11.54
CA ASP A 230 -15.97 5.64 12.50
C ASP A 230 -15.32 5.72 13.90
N ILE A 231 -14.41 4.79 14.22
CA ILE A 231 -13.67 4.79 15.49
C ILE A 231 -12.36 5.57 15.37
N LEU A 232 -11.71 5.53 14.20
CA LEU A 232 -10.42 6.15 14.01
C LEU A 232 -10.51 7.69 13.93
N PRO A 233 -9.59 8.43 14.57
CA PRO A 233 -9.61 9.88 14.64
C PRO A 233 -9.51 10.53 13.25
N SER A 234 -10.17 11.69 13.10
CA SER A 234 -10.18 12.42 11.83
C SER A 234 -8.89 13.20 11.57
N ASP A 235 -8.13 13.49 12.60
CA ASP A 235 -6.85 14.20 12.54
C ASP A 235 -5.63 13.28 12.34
N LYS A 236 -5.86 12.01 12.04
CA LYS A 236 -4.81 11.02 11.72
C LYS A 236 -5.04 10.41 10.33
N LEU A 237 -3.96 10.01 9.67
CA LEU A 237 -4.02 9.27 8.42
C LEU A 237 -4.60 7.86 8.63
N ARG A 238 -5.45 7.45 7.70
CA ARG A 238 -6.08 6.12 7.67
C ARG A 238 -5.61 5.37 6.44
N TYR A 239 -5.06 4.20 6.65
CA TYR A 239 -4.44 3.40 5.61
C TYR A 239 -5.10 2.03 5.49
N VAL A 240 -5.47 1.62 4.28
CA VAL A 240 -5.90 0.24 3.97
C VAL A 240 -4.82 -0.43 3.15
N MET A 241 -4.32 -1.55 3.66
CA MET A 241 -3.18 -2.29 3.12
C MET A 241 -3.61 -3.25 2.01
N GLY A 242 -2.79 -3.35 0.97
CA GLY A 242 -2.91 -4.39 -0.06
C GLY A 242 -4.03 -4.23 -1.09
N VAL A 243 -4.76 -3.11 -1.11
CA VAL A 243 -5.87 -2.84 -2.03
C VAL A 243 -5.43 -1.95 -3.18
N GLY A 244 -5.68 -2.37 -4.44
CA GLY A 244 -5.21 -1.62 -5.61
C GLY A 244 -6.05 -1.72 -6.87
N ASP A 245 -7.18 -2.46 -6.86
CA ASP A 245 -8.13 -2.39 -7.97
C ASP A 245 -8.98 -1.12 -7.87
N ILE A 246 -9.28 -0.54 -9.02
CA ILE A 246 -9.89 0.80 -9.12
C ILE A 246 -11.21 0.90 -8.36
N LYS A 247 -12.07 -0.10 -8.51
CA LYS A 247 -13.37 -0.10 -7.83
C LYS A 247 -13.22 -0.09 -6.31
N SER A 248 -12.36 -0.96 -5.78
CA SER A 248 -12.11 -1.02 -4.34
C SER A 248 -11.47 0.27 -3.82
N LEU A 249 -10.53 0.89 -4.56
CA LEU A 249 -9.94 2.17 -4.19
C LEU A 249 -11.02 3.23 -4.00
N VAL A 250 -11.90 3.42 -5.00
CA VAL A 250 -12.96 4.44 -4.97
C VAL A 250 -13.98 4.15 -3.86
N ASP A 251 -14.39 2.88 -3.72
CA ASP A 251 -15.31 2.45 -2.66
C ASP A 251 -14.77 2.70 -1.24
N LEU A 252 -13.46 2.57 -1.03
CA LEU A 252 -12.84 2.78 0.28
C LEU A 252 -12.48 4.25 0.53
N ILE A 253 -12.18 5.03 -0.50
CA ILE A 253 -12.04 6.49 -0.41
C ILE A 253 -13.36 7.11 0.08
N GLU A 254 -14.51 6.65 -0.44
CA GLU A 254 -15.84 7.04 0.03
C GLU A 254 -16.00 6.88 1.56
N LEU A 255 -15.33 5.91 2.15
CA LEU A 255 -15.36 5.62 3.58
C LEU A 255 -14.30 6.38 4.41
N GLY A 256 -13.57 7.30 3.79
CA GLY A 256 -12.61 8.17 4.46
C GLY A 256 -11.21 7.57 4.62
N ILE A 257 -10.79 6.68 3.72
CA ILE A 257 -9.41 6.15 3.67
C ILE A 257 -8.53 7.11 2.89
N ASP A 258 -7.33 7.35 3.42
CA ASP A 258 -6.33 8.28 2.88
C ASP A 258 -5.23 7.61 2.06
N MET A 259 -4.81 6.39 2.44
CA MET A 259 -3.62 5.74 1.89
C MET A 259 -3.92 4.30 1.45
N PHE A 260 -3.32 3.91 0.35
CA PHE A 260 -3.43 2.57 -0.24
C PHE A 260 -2.08 2.13 -0.80
N ASP A 261 -1.81 0.83 -0.75
CA ASP A 261 -0.72 0.21 -1.49
C ASP A 261 -1.19 -1.06 -2.19
N CYS A 262 -0.57 -1.41 -3.28
CA CYS A 262 -0.73 -2.74 -3.85
C CYS A 262 0.31 -3.04 -4.93
N VAL A 263 0.73 -4.31 -5.00
CA VAL A 263 1.51 -4.84 -6.12
C VAL A 263 0.66 -5.10 -7.37
N TRP A 264 -0.67 -5.03 -7.27
CA TRP A 264 -1.59 -5.45 -8.33
C TRP A 264 -1.37 -4.71 -9.65
N PRO A 265 -1.24 -3.38 -9.74
CA PRO A 265 -1.03 -2.68 -11.01
C PRO A 265 0.21 -3.17 -11.76
N SER A 266 1.34 -3.30 -11.08
CA SER A 266 2.58 -3.80 -11.69
C SER A 266 2.54 -5.30 -11.98
N ARG A 267 1.83 -6.10 -11.16
CA ARG A 267 1.68 -7.55 -11.37
C ARG A 267 0.86 -7.83 -12.62
N ILE A 268 -0.32 -7.22 -12.75
CA ILE A 268 -1.21 -7.50 -13.89
C ILE A 268 -0.64 -6.96 -15.20
N ALA A 269 0.13 -5.87 -15.19
CA ALA A 269 0.84 -5.33 -16.36
C ALA A 269 1.71 -6.39 -17.01
N ARG A 270 2.51 -7.12 -16.23
CA ARG A 270 3.38 -8.20 -16.73
C ARG A 270 2.63 -9.39 -17.31
N HIS A 271 1.33 -9.51 -17.01
CA HIS A 271 0.43 -10.49 -17.61
C HIS A 271 -0.37 -9.94 -18.80
N GLY A 272 -0.11 -8.66 -19.17
CA GLY A 272 -0.77 -8.00 -20.30
C GLY A 272 -2.16 -7.47 -19.98
N LYS A 273 -2.49 -7.28 -18.72
CA LYS A 273 -3.72 -6.59 -18.30
C LYS A 273 -3.44 -5.11 -18.11
N ILE A 274 -4.17 -4.28 -18.81
CA ILE A 274 -3.99 -2.82 -18.90
C ILE A 274 -5.12 -2.15 -18.14
N ILE A 275 -4.77 -1.31 -17.17
CA ILE A 275 -5.72 -0.55 -16.36
C ILE A 275 -6.32 0.58 -17.20
N ASN A 276 -7.62 0.73 -17.11
CA ASN A 276 -8.39 1.87 -17.60
C ASN A 276 -9.46 2.25 -16.55
N ARG A 277 -10.31 3.21 -16.86
CA ARG A 277 -11.37 3.66 -15.94
C ARG A 277 -12.37 2.54 -15.61
N ALA A 278 -12.75 1.72 -16.60
CA ALA A 278 -13.64 0.56 -16.41
C ALA A 278 -13.02 -0.63 -15.65
N GLY A 279 -11.77 -0.49 -15.16
CA GLY A 279 -11.03 -1.56 -14.50
C GLY A 279 -9.80 -2.00 -15.30
N PHE A 280 -9.89 -3.03 -16.15
CA PHE A 280 -8.77 -3.44 -17.00
C PHE A 280 -9.23 -4.23 -18.23
N PHE A 281 -8.40 -4.25 -19.27
CA PHE A 281 -8.55 -5.13 -20.42
C PHE A 281 -7.30 -5.98 -20.66
N ASN A 282 -7.47 -7.10 -21.39
CA ASN A 282 -6.35 -7.98 -21.75
C ASN A 282 -5.81 -7.61 -23.14
N LEU A 283 -4.61 -7.03 -23.16
CA LEU A 283 -3.94 -6.59 -24.39
C LEU A 283 -3.60 -7.73 -25.37
N LYS A 284 -3.57 -8.98 -24.89
CA LYS A 284 -3.33 -10.15 -25.74
C LYS A 284 -4.48 -10.43 -26.73
N ASN A 285 -5.68 -9.91 -26.46
CA ASN A 285 -6.85 -10.12 -27.33
C ASN A 285 -6.57 -9.64 -28.76
N ASN A 286 -7.08 -10.40 -29.74
CA ASN A 286 -6.78 -10.15 -31.15
C ASN A 286 -7.34 -8.83 -31.68
N LYS A 287 -8.41 -8.30 -31.08
CA LYS A 287 -9.00 -6.98 -31.42
C LYS A 287 -8.04 -5.80 -31.28
N TYR A 288 -6.94 -5.97 -30.53
CA TYR A 288 -5.91 -4.93 -30.33
C TYR A 288 -4.73 -5.03 -31.31
N LYS A 289 -4.79 -5.95 -32.29
CA LYS A 289 -3.69 -6.22 -33.22
C LYS A 289 -3.33 -5.03 -34.09
N ASP A 290 -4.33 -4.29 -34.56
CA ASP A 290 -4.21 -3.27 -35.59
C ASP A 290 -4.57 -1.86 -35.08
N LEU A 291 -4.72 -1.67 -33.75
CA LEU A 291 -5.09 -0.38 -33.16
C LEU A 291 -3.90 0.58 -33.15
N LYS A 292 -4.06 1.73 -33.83
CA LYS A 292 -3.09 2.81 -33.87
C LYS A 292 -3.17 3.74 -32.67
N GLU A 293 -4.30 3.75 -31.99
CA GLU A 293 -4.57 4.55 -30.80
C GLU A 293 -3.68 4.08 -29.62
N PRO A 294 -3.43 4.94 -28.62
CA PRO A 294 -2.73 4.57 -27.40
C PRO A 294 -3.52 3.54 -26.60
N LEU A 295 -2.90 2.89 -25.59
CA LEU A 295 -3.56 1.92 -24.70
C LEU A 295 -4.85 2.47 -24.09
N VAL A 296 -4.86 3.73 -23.69
CA VAL A 296 -6.04 4.46 -23.18
C VAL A 296 -6.02 5.86 -23.82
N ILE A 297 -7.11 6.20 -24.49
CA ILE A 297 -7.26 7.51 -25.13
C ILE A 297 -7.28 8.60 -24.05
N GLY A 298 -6.52 9.67 -24.26
CA GLY A 298 -6.39 10.78 -23.31
C GLY A 298 -5.41 10.53 -22.15
N CYS A 299 -4.88 9.32 -22.00
CA CYS A 299 -3.84 9.04 -21.02
C CYS A 299 -2.54 9.76 -21.33
N LYS A 300 -1.97 10.46 -20.33
CA LYS A 300 -0.76 11.28 -20.49
C LYS A 300 0.53 10.55 -20.08
N CYS A 301 0.49 9.26 -19.75
CA CYS A 301 1.70 8.52 -19.41
C CYS A 301 2.64 8.42 -20.62
N TYR A 302 3.93 8.25 -20.35
CA TYR A 302 4.95 8.11 -21.39
C TYR A 302 4.59 7.03 -22.42
N THR A 303 4.06 5.89 -22.00
CA THR A 303 3.70 4.79 -22.89
C THR A 303 2.61 5.22 -23.89
N CYS A 304 1.53 5.83 -23.41
CA CYS A 304 0.42 6.26 -24.26
C CYS A 304 0.76 7.44 -25.18
N LEU A 305 1.66 8.31 -24.76
CA LEU A 305 2.10 9.46 -25.57
C LEU A 305 3.01 9.04 -26.73
N ASN A 306 3.71 7.90 -26.62
CA ASN A 306 4.74 7.54 -27.59
C ASN A 306 4.43 6.27 -28.39
N TYR A 307 3.53 5.41 -27.93
CA TYR A 307 3.34 4.09 -28.55
C TYR A 307 1.87 3.75 -28.77
N SER A 308 1.62 3.07 -29.91
CA SER A 308 0.31 2.53 -30.22
C SER A 308 0.01 1.25 -29.44
N THR A 309 -1.28 0.96 -29.27
CA THR A 309 -1.78 -0.30 -28.69
C THR A 309 -1.24 -1.51 -29.48
N SER A 310 -1.24 -1.44 -30.81
CA SER A 310 -0.69 -2.50 -31.68
C SER A 310 0.78 -2.79 -31.38
N TYR A 311 1.63 -1.76 -31.24
CA TYR A 311 3.04 -1.93 -30.89
C TYR A 311 3.24 -2.52 -29.50
N MET A 312 2.52 -2.03 -28.49
CA MET A 312 2.58 -2.58 -27.12
C MET A 312 2.14 -4.04 -27.09
N ARG A 313 1.10 -4.40 -27.86
CA ARG A 313 0.69 -5.82 -28.01
C ARG A 313 1.79 -6.64 -28.70
N HIS A 314 2.41 -6.12 -29.74
CA HIS A 314 3.52 -6.79 -30.43
C HIS A 314 4.66 -7.10 -29.45
N LEU A 315 5.11 -6.12 -28.68
CA LEU A 315 6.14 -6.30 -27.66
C LEU A 315 5.70 -7.33 -26.60
N LEU A 316 4.47 -7.25 -26.10
CA LEU A 316 3.99 -8.16 -25.07
C LEU A 316 4.02 -9.65 -25.54
N ILE A 317 3.78 -9.89 -26.81
CA ILE A 317 3.74 -11.26 -27.35
C ILE A 317 5.13 -11.77 -27.71
N ASN A 318 5.97 -10.93 -28.32
CA ASN A 318 7.24 -11.35 -28.91
C ASN A 318 8.45 -11.03 -28.01
N GLU A 319 8.37 -9.93 -27.23
CA GLU A 319 9.42 -9.41 -26.34
C GLU A 319 8.84 -9.01 -24.98
N PRO A 320 8.26 -9.98 -24.21
CA PRO A 320 7.51 -9.67 -23.00
C PRO A 320 8.29 -8.82 -22.01
N THR A 321 9.57 -9.13 -21.78
CA THR A 321 10.43 -8.41 -20.84
C THR A 321 10.58 -6.93 -21.21
N SER A 322 10.68 -6.62 -22.50
CA SER A 322 10.74 -5.23 -23.00
C SER A 322 9.41 -4.50 -22.82
N SER A 323 8.29 -5.22 -22.91
CA SER A 323 6.97 -4.62 -22.75
C SER A 323 6.66 -4.25 -21.29
N TRP A 324 7.17 -5.01 -20.34
CA TRP A 324 6.76 -4.91 -18.93
C TRP A 324 6.99 -3.53 -18.32
N GLN A 325 8.08 -2.85 -18.66
CA GLN A 325 8.35 -1.51 -18.15
C GLN A 325 7.29 -0.50 -18.61
N PHE A 326 6.91 -0.53 -19.88
CA PHE A 326 5.91 0.39 -20.46
C PHE A 326 4.51 0.13 -19.89
N LEU A 327 4.13 -1.15 -19.78
CA LEU A 327 2.82 -1.54 -19.28
C LEU A 327 2.71 -1.31 -17.77
N THR A 328 3.79 -1.53 -17.01
CA THR A 328 3.84 -1.24 -15.57
C THR A 328 3.75 0.26 -15.31
N LEU A 329 4.51 1.07 -16.08
CA LEU A 329 4.43 2.53 -15.98
C LEU A 329 3.01 3.03 -16.28
N HIS A 330 2.39 2.54 -17.35
CA HIS A 330 1.01 2.90 -17.68
C HIS A 330 0.04 2.57 -16.55
N ASN A 331 0.10 1.35 -16.01
CA ASN A 331 -0.85 0.91 -14.98
C ASN A 331 -0.68 1.70 -13.68
N ILE A 332 0.54 1.99 -13.24
CA ILE A 332 0.78 2.83 -12.06
C ILE A 332 0.26 4.24 -12.31
N PHE A 333 0.67 4.86 -13.42
CA PHE A 333 0.21 6.20 -13.79
C PHE A 333 -1.31 6.29 -13.83
N GLN A 334 -1.97 5.29 -14.43
CA GLN A 334 -3.43 5.29 -14.54
C GLN A 334 -4.11 5.15 -13.18
N THR A 335 -3.57 4.31 -12.29
CA THR A 335 -4.08 4.18 -10.92
C THR A 335 -3.94 5.50 -10.15
N GLU A 336 -2.78 6.14 -10.21
CA GLU A 336 -2.53 7.44 -9.56
C GLU A 336 -3.40 8.56 -10.17
N ASN A 337 -3.56 8.57 -11.49
CA ASN A 337 -4.40 9.56 -12.18
C ASN A 337 -5.88 9.45 -11.76
N ILE A 338 -6.42 8.24 -11.65
CA ILE A 338 -7.78 8.03 -11.17
C ILE A 338 -7.92 8.52 -9.72
N VAL A 339 -6.93 8.27 -8.85
CA VAL A 339 -6.94 8.79 -7.48
C VAL A 339 -6.86 10.33 -7.48
N ASN A 340 -6.13 10.95 -8.41
CA ASN A 340 -6.10 12.41 -8.58
C ASN A 340 -7.48 12.96 -8.98
N GLU A 341 -8.14 12.32 -9.95
CA GLU A 341 -9.49 12.70 -10.38
C GLU A 341 -10.52 12.54 -9.24
N VAL A 342 -10.38 11.50 -8.42
CA VAL A 342 -11.19 11.33 -7.20
C VAL A 342 -10.98 12.50 -6.24
N ARG A 343 -9.73 12.95 -6.01
CA ARG A 343 -9.49 14.14 -5.16
C ARG A 343 -10.16 15.38 -5.72
N GLU A 344 -10.05 15.61 -7.02
CA GLU A 344 -10.71 16.74 -7.69
C GLU A 344 -12.23 16.68 -7.53
N SER A 345 -12.84 15.50 -7.69
CA SER A 345 -14.28 15.33 -7.53
C SER A 345 -14.75 15.60 -6.09
N ILE A 346 -13.99 15.17 -5.08
CA ILE A 346 -14.28 15.47 -3.67
C ILE A 346 -14.22 16.98 -3.41
N LEU A 347 -13.17 17.66 -3.90
CA LEU A 347 -13.01 19.10 -3.71
C LEU A 347 -14.11 19.91 -4.40
N ASN A 348 -14.69 19.39 -5.47
CA ASN A 348 -15.78 20.00 -6.22
C ASN A 348 -17.19 19.56 -5.76
N SER A 349 -17.30 18.72 -4.70
CA SER A 349 -18.56 18.13 -4.23
C SER A 349 -19.31 17.38 -5.34
N ASP A 350 -18.60 16.64 -6.18
CA ASP A 350 -19.11 15.86 -7.33
C ASP A 350 -18.69 14.37 -7.23
N PHE A 351 -18.33 13.91 -6.04
CA PHE A 351 -17.74 12.57 -5.88
C PHE A 351 -18.72 11.45 -6.24
N ASP A 352 -19.99 11.54 -5.82
CA ASP A 352 -21.00 10.53 -6.14
C ASP A 352 -21.23 10.42 -7.65
N ASN A 353 -21.35 11.54 -8.36
CA ASN A 353 -21.51 11.54 -9.81
C ASN A 353 -20.25 11.03 -10.52
N TYR A 354 -19.06 11.39 -10.02
CA TYR A 354 -17.79 10.87 -10.56
C TYR A 354 -17.73 9.35 -10.41
N LYS A 355 -18.05 8.84 -9.22
CA LYS A 355 -18.06 7.41 -8.92
C LYS A 355 -19.05 6.66 -9.82
N GLU A 356 -20.25 7.19 -9.99
CA GLU A 356 -21.25 6.59 -10.87
C GLU A 356 -20.77 6.53 -12.32
N ARG A 357 -20.22 7.61 -12.86
CA ARG A 357 -19.63 7.63 -14.22
C ARG A 357 -18.52 6.60 -14.35
N LEU A 358 -17.59 6.55 -13.39
CA LEU A 358 -16.43 5.64 -13.41
C LEU A 358 -16.84 4.16 -13.39
N LEU A 359 -17.88 3.80 -12.63
CA LEU A 359 -18.31 2.41 -12.47
C LEU A 359 -19.27 1.94 -13.60
N ASN A 360 -19.79 2.87 -14.42
CA ASN A 360 -20.67 2.58 -15.56
C ASN A 360 -19.94 2.64 -16.91
N GLU A 361 -18.65 3.05 -16.96
CA GLU A 361 -17.79 2.95 -18.14
C GLU A 361 -17.32 1.49 -18.39
#